data_1650bf87b48aff0bbcd32511f184cb73
#
_entry.id   1650bf87b48aff0bbcd32511f184cb73
#
_cell.length_a   1.000
_cell.length_b   1.000
_cell.length_c   1.000
_cell.angle_alpha   90.00
_cell.angle_beta   90.00
_cell.angle_gamma   90.00
#
_symmetry.space_group_name_H-M   'P 1'
#
loop_
_entity.id
_entity.type
_entity.pdbx_description
1 polymer ?
#
loop_
_entity_poly.entity_id
_entity_poly.type
_entity_poly.pdbx_seq_one_letter_code
_entity_poly.pdbx_strand_id
1 'polypeptide(L)'
;MASSINIEALLASGERINLECKKAQSNVPVDVWKTYSAFANTYGGTILLGIVEHLKEKDLQKRFQIVGVEDSRKIVTDFWNTINSNKVNENILSDSDVEVINVDGKEVVCIHVPQADWSIKPIFLNNDIYKGTFRRNHEGDYHC
;
A
#
# COMPACT_ATOMS: atom_id res chain seq x y z
N MET A 1 12.72 11.82 -13.83
CA MET A 1 11.39 12.34 -13.96
C MET A 1 10.65 12.33 -12.63
N ALA A 2 9.98 13.40 -12.34
CA ALA A 2 9.19 13.46 -11.13
C ALA A 2 8.04 12.45 -11.20
N SER A 3 7.60 12.01 -10.04
CA SER A 3 6.44 11.15 -9.95
C SER A 3 5.23 11.81 -10.60
N SER A 4 4.44 11.03 -11.31
CA SER A 4 3.18 11.48 -11.86
C SER A 4 2.08 11.52 -10.80
N ILE A 5 2.32 10.98 -9.60
CA ILE A 5 1.32 10.89 -8.55
C ILE A 5 1.31 12.17 -7.73
N ASN A 6 0.14 12.77 -7.63
CA ASN A 6 -0.10 13.90 -6.74
C ASN A 6 -0.72 13.37 -5.46
N ILE A 7 0.08 13.30 -4.40
CA ILE A 7 -0.35 12.74 -3.11
C ILE A 7 -1.55 13.52 -2.55
N GLU A 8 -1.49 14.85 -2.61
CA GLU A 8 -2.56 15.68 -2.05
C GLU A 8 -3.87 15.48 -2.80
N ALA A 9 -3.83 15.38 -4.12
CA ALA A 9 -5.03 15.12 -4.91
C ALA A 9 -5.59 13.73 -4.62
N LEU A 10 -4.72 12.74 -4.46
CA LEU A 10 -5.13 11.38 -4.14
C LEU A 10 -5.84 11.32 -2.78
N LEU A 11 -5.29 12.00 -1.77
CA LEU A 11 -5.89 12.05 -0.45
C LEU A 11 -7.22 12.82 -0.46
N ALA A 12 -7.32 13.87 -1.29
CA ALA A 12 -8.53 14.66 -1.39
C ALA A 12 -9.70 13.88 -1.97
N SER A 13 -9.44 12.84 -2.75
CA SER A 13 -10.51 12.01 -3.33
C SER A 13 -11.27 11.24 -2.26
N GLY A 14 -10.61 10.91 -1.15
CA GLY A 14 -11.23 10.17 -0.05
C GLY A 14 -11.61 8.74 -0.38
N GLU A 15 -11.19 8.23 -1.53
CA GLU A 15 -11.52 6.88 -1.94
C GLU A 15 -10.79 5.84 -1.11
N ARG A 16 -11.53 4.85 -0.62
CA ARG A 16 -10.99 3.84 0.30
C ARG A 16 -10.83 2.46 -0.31
N ILE A 17 -11.57 2.18 -1.39
CA ILE A 17 -11.52 0.83 -1.97
C ILE A 17 -10.15 0.53 -2.59
N ASN A 18 -9.45 1.56 -3.09
CA ASN A 18 -8.15 1.40 -3.74
C ASN A 18 -7.06 2.28 -3.15
N LEU A 19 -7.21 2.69 -1.90
CA LEU A 19 -6.22 3.51 -1.21
C LEU A 19 -6.07 3.04 0.23
N GLU A 20 -4.84 2.82 0.65
CA GLU A 20 -4.50 2.47 2.03
C GLU A 20 -3.36 3.35 2.51
N CYS A 21 -3.55 4.00 3.66
CA CYS A 21 -2.54 4.87 4.25
C CYS A 21 -2.07 4.30 5.57
N LYS A 22 -0.76 4.30 5.79
CA LYS A 22 -0.12 3.83 7.01
C LYS A 22 0.94 4.83 7.45
N LYS A 23 1.09 5.00 8.76
CA LYS A 23 2.11 5.89 9.31
C LYS A 23 3.52 5.37 9.05
N ALA A 24 3.74 4.09 9.25
CA ALA A 24 4.99 3.35 9.05
C ALA A 24 6.15 3.87 9.92
N GLN A 25 6.94 4.76 9.45
CA GLN A 25 8.15 5.36 10.05
C GLN A 25 9.42 4.64 9.58
N SER A 26 9.87 3.59 10.26
CA SER A 26 11.12 2.91 9.91
C SER A 26 10.94 1.47 9.46
N ASN A 27 9.74 0.95 9.55
CA ASN A 27 9.45 -0.45 9.20
C ASN A 27 8.25 -0.55 8.29
N VAL A 28 8.22 -1.59 7.46
CA VAL A 28 7.05 -1.94 6.68
C VAL A 28 6.02 -2.54 7.65
N PRO A 29 4.84 -1.92 7.81
CA PRO A 29 3.81 -2.49 8.68
C PRO A 29 3.39 -3.88 8.21
N VAL A 30 3.17 -4.77 9.16
CA VAL A 30 2.80 -6.17 8.84
C VAL A 30 1.53 -6.22 7.99
N ASP A 31 0.58 -5.33 8.25
CA ASP A 31 -0.70 -5.29 7.54
C ASP A 31 -0.58 -4.87 6.07
N VAL A 32 0.56 -4.33 5.65
CA VAL A 32 0.80 -4.01 4.24
C VAL A 32 0.62 -5.24 3.36
N TRP A 33 1.01 -6.41 3.87
CA TRP A 33 0.95 -7.64 3.08
C TRP A 33 -0.49 -8.12 2.86
N LYS A 34 -1.37 -7.95 3.84
CA LYS A 34 -2.79 -8.20 3.64
C LYS A 34 -3.36 -7.29 2.57
N THR A 35 -2.99 -6.02 2.62
CA THR A 35 -3.44 -5.03 1.64
C THR A 35 -2.90 -5.35 0.24
N TYR A 36 -1.65 -5.77 0.15
CA TYR A 36 -1.06 -6.20 -1.11
C TYR A 36 -1.89 -7.34 -1.73
N SER A 37 -2.16 -8.38 -0.96
CA SER A 37 -3.00 -9.49 -1.40
C SER A 37 -4.38 -9.00 -1.83
N ALA A 38 -5.02 -8.20 -0.99
CA ALA A 38 -6.37 -7.70 -1.24
C ALA A 38 -6.46 -6.85 -2.50
N PHE A 39 -5.52 -5.93 -2.70
CA PHE A 39 -5.48 -5.10 -3.91
C PHE A 39 -5.24 -5.93 -5.16
N ALA A 40 -4.25 -6.82 -5.10
CA ALA A 40 -3.92 -7.67 -6.25
C ALA A 40 -5.10 -8.57 -6.66
N ASN A 41 -5.87 -9.02 -5.70
CA ASN A 41 -7.01 -9.92 -5.95
C ASN A 41 -8.30 -9.18 -6.30
N THR A 42 -8.33 -7.85 -6.17
CA THR A 42 -9.55 -7.07 -6.43
C THR A 42 -9.33 -6.15 -7.64
N TYR A 43 -9.09 -4.87 -7.40
CA TYR A 43 -8.98 -3.89 -8.50
C TYR A 43 -7.62 -3.19 -8.52
N GLY A 44 -6.65 -3.69 -7.76
CA GLY A 44 -5.41 -2.96 -7.56
C GLY A 44 -5.63 -1.79 -6.60
N GLY A 45 -4.57 -1.03 -6.35
CA GLY A 45 -4.66 0.13 -5.48
C GLY A 45 -3.30 0.73 -5.16
N THR A 46 -3.32 1.72 -4.30
CA THR A 46 -2.13 2.45 -3.88
C THR A 46 -2.00 2.38 -2.36
N ILE A 47 -0.79 2.06 -1.89
CA ILE A 47 -0.45 2.08 -0.47
C ILE A 47 0.50 3.25 -0.25
N LEU A 48 0.15 4.13 0.69
CA LEU A 48 0.98 5.28 1.05
C LEU A 48 1.50 5.10 2.46
N LEU A 49 2.83 5.11 2.61
CA LEU A 49 3.49 5.00 3.91
C LEU A 49 4.02 6.39 4.29
N GLY A 50 3.70 6.83 5.49
CA GLY A 50 4.02 8.16 5.98
C GLY A 50 2.81 9.07 6.08
N ILE A 51 1.61 8.49 6.05
CA ILE A 51 0.34 9.22 6.13
C ILE A 51 -0.45 8.68 7.30
N VAL A 52 -0.95 9.56 8.14
CA VAL A 52 -1.88 9.19 9.22
C VAL A 52 -3.30 9.50 8.75
N GLU A 53 -4.17 8.52 8.88
CA GLU A 53 -5.59 8.70 8.60
C GLU A 53 -6.36 8.79 9.90
N HIS A 54 -7.09 9.90 10.08
CA HIS A 54 -7.96 10.11 11.23
C HIS A 54 -9.36 9.62 10.86
N LEU A 55 -9.65 8.38 11.16
CA LEU A 55 -10.86 7.69 10.68
C LEU A 55 -12.16 8.35 11.11
N LYS A 56 -12.16 9.06 12.25
CA LYS A 56 -13.36 9.73 12.76
C LYS A 56 -13.55 11.14 12.22
N GLU A 57 -12.57 11.66 11.49
CA GLU A 57 -12.64 13.02 10.95
C GLU A 57 -13.48 13.02 9.68
N LYS A 58 -14.47 13.91 9.63
CA LYS A 58 -15.38 14.03 8.49
C LYS A 58 -14.85 14.99 7.43
N ASP A 59 -14.01 15.95 7.83
CA ASP A 59 -13.42 16.92 6.92
C ASP A 59 -12.24 16.24 6.21
N LEU A 60 -12.34 16.05 4.91
CA LEU A 60 -11.31 15.37 4.12
C LEU A 60 -9.95 16.07 4.21
N GLN A 61 -9.94 17.40 4.39
CA GLN A 61 -8.69 18.14 4.52
C GLN A 61 -7.95 17.81 5.81
N LYS A 62 -8.69 17.38 6.85
CA LYS A 62 -8.12 17.03 8.16
C LYS A 62 -8.00 15.54 8.37
N ARG A 63 -8.64 14.75 7.51
CA ARG A 63 -8.69 13.30 7.66
C ARG A 63 -7.32 12.67 7.48
N PHE A 64 -6.54 13.17 6.54
CA PHE A 64 -5.22 12.64 6.24
C PHE A 64 -4.16 13.66 6.62
N GLN A 65 -3.15 13.20 7.34
CA GLN A 65 -2.03 14.01 7.75
C GLN A 65 -0.75 13.42 7.17
N ILE A 66 -0.03 14.20 6.37
CA ILE A 66 1.25 13.78 5.82
C ILE A 66 2.31 14.02 6.89
N VAL A 67 2.82 12.94 7.46
CA VAL A 67 3.86 13.01 8.50
C VAL A 67 5.24 12.59 7.97
N GLY A 68 5.25 11.85 6.85
CA GLY A 68 6.47 11.28 6.29
C GLY A 68 6.96 10.07 7.06
N VAL A 69 7.88 9.33 6.46
CA VAL A 69 8.56 8.21 7.12
C VAL A 69 9.92 8.66 7.61
N GLU A 70 10.45 8.00 8.63
CA GLU A 70 11.76 8.34 9.19
C GLU A 70 12.90 7.81 8.33
N ASP A 71 12.74 6.61 7.77
CA ASP A 71 13.80 5.96 6.99
C ASP A 71 13.21 5.29 5.76
N SER A 72 13.03 6.09 4.71
CA SER A 72 12.43 5.61 3.47
C SER A 72 13.30 4.54 2.78
N ARG A 73 14.61 4.69 2.84
CA ARG A 73 15.52 3.73 2.20
C ARG A 73 15.41 2.35 2.83
N LYS A 74 15.35 2.31 4.15
CA LYS A 74 15.19 1.05 4.87
C LYS A 74 13.85 0.40 4.53
N ILE A 75 12.78 1.19 4.50
CA ILE A 75 11.45 0.70 4.18
C ILE A 75 11.42 0.10 2.78
N VAL A 76 11.97 0.80 1.79
CA VAL A 76 11.98 0.32 0.41
C VAL A 76 12.79 -0.97 0.30
N THR A 77 13.96 -1.02 0.94
CA THR A 77 14.81 -2.22 0.92
C THR A 77 14.09 -3.41 1.58
N ASP A 78 13.52 -3.19 2.75
CA ASP A 78 12.80 -4.24 3.48
C ASP A 78 11.56 -4.72 2.71
N PHE A 79 10.88 -3.79 2.05
CA PHE A 79 9.71 -4.12 1.23
C PHE A 79 10.10 -5.10 0.10
N TRP A 80 11.14 -4.75 -0.67
CA TRP A 80 11.56 -5.60 -1.78
C TRP A 80 12.09 -6.94 -1.30
N ASN A 81 12.85 -6.96 -0.20
CA ASN A 81 13.33 -8.22 0.36
C ASN A 81 12.18 -9.13 0.80
N THR A 82 11.14 -8.55 1.40
CA THR A 82 10.01 -9.33 1.88
C THR A 82 9.14 -9.82 0.74
N ILE A 83 8.86 -8.99 -0.26
CA ILE A 83 7.99 -9.41 -1.38
C ILE A 83 8.65 -10.51 -2.22
N ASN A 84 9.98 -10.55 -2.24
CA ASN A 84 10.74 -11.56 -2.96
C ASN A 84 11.04 -12.80 -2.10
N SER A 85 10.54 -12.84 -0.88
CA SER A 85 10.64 -14.00 0.01
C SER A 85 9.38 -14.88 -0.11
N ASN A 86 9.20 -15.79 0.83
CA ASN A 86 8.01 -16.65 0.88
C ASN A 86 6.79 -15.97 1.49
N LYS A 87 6.86 -14.66 1.76
CA LYS A 87 5.74 -13.92 2.36
C LYS A 87 4.52 -13.91 1.44
N VAL A 88 4.75 -13.75 0.14
CA VAL A 88 3.69 -13.77 -0.88
C VAL A 88 4.05 -14.80 -1.93
N ASN A 89 3.04 -15.38 -2.59
CA ASN A 89 3.28 -16.39 -3.62
C ASN A 89 3.80 -15.79 -4.92
N GLU A 90 3.50 -14.54 -5.20
CA GLU A 90 3.93 -13.86 -6.42
C GLU A 90 4.26 -12.40 -6.18
N ASN A 91 5.36 -11.94 -6.74
CA ASN A 91 5.68 -10.51 -6.82
C ASN A 91 5.22 -9.99 -8.18
N ILE A 92 4.13 -9.22 -8.19
CA ILE A 92 3.57 -8.67 -9.43
C ILE A 92 3.99 -7.22 -9.68
N LEU A 93 4.91 -6.68 -8.87
CA LEU A 93 5.34 -5.30 -8.98
C LEU A 93 6.58 -5.19 -9.87
N SER A 94 6.65 -4.07 -10.61
CA SER A 94 7.87 -3.65 -11.28
C SER A 94 8.59 -2.59 -10.42
N ASP A 95 9.83 -2.27 -10.78
CA ASP A 95 10.62 -1.30 -10.02
C ASP A 95 9.93 0.06 -9.91
N SER A 96 9.20 0.47 -10.95
CA SER A 96 8.51 1.75 -10.97
C SER A 96 7.26 1.79 -10.08
N ASP A 97 6.82 0.65 -9.56
CA ASP A 97 5.63 0.59 -8.72
C ASP A 97 5.90 1.02 -7.28
N VAL A 98 7.16 1.15 -6.89
CA VAL A 98 7.54 1.63 -5.55
C VAL A 98 8.42 2.85 -5.71
N GLU A 99 7.97 3.98 -5.17
CA GLU A 99 8.75 5.22 -5.26
C GLU A 99 8.64 6.03 -3.98
N VAL A 100 9.64 6.89 -3.76
CA VAL A 100 9.66 7.81 -2.62
C VAL A 100 9.33 9.19 -3.17
N ILE A 101 8.29 9.79 -2.61
CA ILE A 101 7.79 11.09 -3.04
C ILE A 101 8.01 12.09 -1.92
N ASN A 102 8.67 13.21 -2.22
CA ASN A 102 8.88 14.27 -1.25
C ASN A 102 7.70 15.23 -1.29
N VAL A 103 7.05 15.43 -0.15
CA VAL A 103 5.95 16.37 -0.01
C VAL A 103 6.32 17.35 1.10
N ASP A 104 6.70 18.56 0.73
CA ASP A 104 7.11 19.62 1.65
C ASP A 104 8.18 19.16 2.65
N GLY A 105 9.20 18.46 2.14
CA GLY A 105 10.31 17.97 2.95
C GLY A 105 10.06 16.65 3.67
N LYS A 106 8.87 16.09 3.54
CA LYS A 106 8.51 14.81 4.15
C LYS A 106 8.48 13.72 3.09
N GLU A 107 9.11 12.59 3.38
CA GLU A 107 9.18 11.48 2.43
C GLU A 107 8.03 10.52 2.63
N VAL A 108 7.29 10.26 1.57
CA VAL A 108 6.17 9.32 1.54
C VAL A 108 6.56 8.19 0.59
N VAL A 109 6.43 6.94 1.05
CA VAL A 109 6.67 5.78 0.19
C VAL A 109 5.34 5.41 -0.47
N CYS A 110 5.33 5.44 -1.80
CA CYS A 110 4.14 5.14 -2.59
C CYS A 110 4.32 3.79 -3.26
N ILE A 111 3.40 2.87 -2.99
CA ILE A 111 3.43 1.52 -3.55
C ILE A 111 2.17 1.35 -4.39
N HIS A 112 2.36 1.18 -5.70
CA HIS A 112 1.26 0.91 -6.60
C HIS A 112 1.13 -0.60 -6.80
N VAL A 113 -0.02 -1.16 -6.43
CA VAL A 113 -0.30 -2.58 -6.59
C VAL A 113 -1.29 -2.76 -7.73
N PRO A 114 -0.86 -3.32 -8.87
CA PRO A 114 -1.79 -3.57 -9.97
C PRO A 114 -2.70 -4.75 -9.64
N GLN A 115 -3.80 -4.84 -10.36
CA GLN A 115 -4.64 -6.03 -10.29
C GLN A 115 -3.88 -7.19 -10.93
N ALA A 116 -3.83 -8.33 -10.26
CA ALA A 116 -3.16 -9.51 -10.78
C ALA A 116 -3.94 -10.11 -11.96
N ASP A 117 -3.20 -10.73 -12.89
CA ASP A 117 -3.80 -11.47 -13.98
C ASP A 117 -4.55 -12.69 -13.42
N TRP A 118 -5.63 -13.06 -14.06
CA TRP A 118 -6.39 -14.25 -13.67
C TRP A 118 -5.54 -15.52 -13.62
N SER A 119 -4.52 -15.62 -14.46
CA SER A 119 -3.64 -16.79 -14.51
C SER A 119 -2.81 -16.99 -13.25
N ILE A 120 -2.63 -15.92 -12.45
CA ILE A 120 -1.81 -15.98 -11.22
C ILE A 120 -2.61 -15.67 -9.96
N LYS A 121 -3.91 -15.47 -10.05
CA LYS A 121 -4.77 -15.33 -8.87
C LYS A 121 -5.08 -16.69 -8.26
N PRO A 122 -5.29 -16.75 -6.94
CA PRO A 122 -5.18 -15.63 -6.00
C PRO A 122 -3.74 -15.36 -5.57
N ILE A 123 -3.49 -14.11 -5.17
CA ILE A 123 -2.26 -13.74 -4.47
C ILE A 123 -2.50 -13.99 -2.98
N PHE A 124 -1.65 -14.76 -2.34
CA PHE A 124 -1.85 -15.15 -0.95
C PHE A 124 -0.55 -15.09 -0.16
N LEU A 125 -0.69 -15.07 1.15
CA LEU A 125 0.41 -14.88 2.10
C LEU A 125 0.78 -16.18 2.80
N ASN A 126 2.03 -16.26 3.23
CA ASN A 126 2.53 -17.29 4.15
C ASN A 126 2.35 -18.72 3.62
N ASN A 127 2.37 -18.89 2.30
CA ASN A 127 2.16 -20.20 1.63
C ASN A 127 0.82 -20.86 2.00
N ASP A 128 -0.17 -20.08 2.42
CA ASP A 128 -1.46 -20.62 2.84
C ASP A 128 -2.58 -19.94 2.09
N ILE A 129 -3.04 -20.58 1.02
CA ILE A 129 -4.09 -20.04 0.16
C ILE A 129 -5.42 -19.90 0.93
N TYR A 130 -5.65 -20.72 1.93
CA TYR A 130 -6.91 -20.70 2.67
C TYR A 130 -6.95 -19.61 3.74
N LYS A 131 -5.83 -19.34 4.41
CA LYS A 131 -5.75 -18.34 5.48
C LYS A 131 -5.09 -17.05 5.05
N GLY A 132 -4.38 -17.06 3.92
CA GLY A 132 -3.57 -15.92 3.48
C GLY A 132 -4.14 -15.15 2.31
N THR A 133 -5.37 -15.47 1.84
CA THR A 133 -5.97 -14.80 0.69
C THR A 133 -6.93 -13.72 1.15
N PHE A 134 -6.75 -12.50 0.65
CA PHE A 134 -7.56 -11.34 1.03
C PHE A 134 -8.13 -10.64 -0.19
N ARG A 135 -9.24 -9.96 0.00
CA ARG A 135 -9.88 -9.10 -0.99
C ARG A 135 -10.19 -7.74 -0.37
N ARG A 136 -10.57 -6.80 -1.20
CA ARG A 136 -10.79 -5.42 -0.76
C ARG A 136 -12.20 -4.96 -1.12
N ASN A 137 -12.88 -4.32 -0.18
CA ASN A 137 -14.08 -3.54 -0.45
C ASN A 137 -13.91 -2.15 0.17
N HIS A 138 -14.93 -1.31 0.13
CA HIS A 138 -14.82 0.06 0.64
C HIS A 138 -14.72 0.15 2.17
N GLU A 139 -14.86 -0.96 2.88
CA GLU A 139 -14.64 -1.03 4.32
C GLU A 139 -13.22 -1.46 4.66
N GLY A 140 -12.43 -1.96 3.69
CA GLY A 140 -11.06 -2.38 3.87
C GLY A 140 -10.81 -3.80 3.39
N ASP A 141 -9.73 -4.39 3.89
CA ASP A 141 -9.35 -5.75 3.54
C ASP A 141 -10.21 -6.75 4.29
N TYR A 142 -10.55 -7.84 3.63
CA TYR A 142 -11.24 -8.93 4.30
C TYR A 142 -10.71 -10.28 3.82
N HIS A 143 -10.78 -11.25 4.70
CA HIS A 143 -10.32 -12.61 4.43
C HIS A 143 -11.33 -13.36 3.57
N CYS A 144 -10.82 -14.05 2.57
CA CYS A 144 -11.66 -14.87 1.71
C CYS A 144 -12.10 -16.18 2.37
#